data_91444e3fe249803c92587fe32a6aa272
#
_entry.id   91444e3fe249803c92587fe32a6aa272
#
_cell.length_a   1.000
_cell.length_b   1.000
_cell.length_c   1.000
_cell.angle_alpha   90.00
_cell.angle_beta   90.00
_cell.angle_gamma   90.00
#
_symmetry.space_group_name_H-M   'P 1'
#
loop_
_entity.id
_entity.type
_entity.pdbx_description
1 polymer ?
#
loop_
_entity_poly.entity_id
_entity_poly.type
_entity_poly.pdbx_seq_one_letter_code
_entity_poly.pdbx_strand_id
1 'polypeptide(L)'
;VLLGGAEIPIALTEQAREQGIRTFCGYGLTEFASTVCAKEADGAPDVGSALPGRDVQVVNGEVWIRAESMAAGYWRDGALLPLVNAQGWFATRDRGEWHDGRLTILGRMDNLFFSGGEGIQPEALERVIATHPQVSQAFVVPLDDAEYGQRPVAVVECEPGTDITLLPEWVQGRLARFEQPVHWLALPSELKNGGXXXLPPGVKAVGQCPIEGLISRYPAAVCAGVGGSSAAPAARQSP
;
A
#
# COMPACT_ATOMS: atom_id res chain seq x y z
N VAL A 1 16.06 18.61 1.67
CA VAL A 1 14.76 18.29 2.28
C VAL A 1 14.74 16.81 2.60
N LEU A 2 14.29 16.41 3.81
CA LEU A 2 14.08 15.02 4.19
C LEU A 2 12.61 14.67 3.96
N LEU A 3 12.38 13.58 3.24
CA LEU A 3 11.06 13.07 2.90
C LEU A 3 10.87 11.71 3.57
N GLY A 4 9.74 11.49 4.20
CA GLY A 4 9.45 10.23 4.89
C GLY A 4 8.03 10.20 5.42
N GLY A 5 7.70 9.12 6.11
CA GLY A 5 6.37 8.89 6.69
C GLY A 5 5.39 8.19 5.76
N ALA A 6 5.71 8.13 4.47
CA ALA A 6 4.95 7.40 3.44
C ALA A 6 5.91 7.06 2.31
N GLU A 7 5.45 6.28 1.35
CA GLU A 7 6.23 6.03 0.14
C GLU A 7 6.40 7.34 -0.65
N ILE A 8 7.64 7.61 -1.06
CA ILE A 8 7.98 8.85 -1.76
C ILE A 8 8.02 8.56 -3.27
N PRO A 9 7.14 9.19 -4.07
CA PRO A 9 7.17 8.98 -5.52
C PRO A 9 8.50 9.44 -6.12
N ILE A 10 9.09 8.60 -6.94
CA ILE A 10 10.36 8.91 -7.64
C ILE A 10 10.21 10.21 -8.45
N ALA A 11 9.08 10.36 -9.16
CA ALA A 11 8.82 11.56 -9.96
C ALA A 11 8.89 12.85 -9.14
N LEU A 12 8.45 12.82 -7.87
CA LEU A 12 8.54 13.98 -6.98
C LEU A 12 10.00 14.36 -6.69
N THR A 13 10.84 13.35 -6.44
CA THR A 13 12.26 13.61 -6.14
C THR A 13 13.02 14.09 -7.38
N GLU A 14 12.64 13.57 -8.55
CA GLU A 14 13.20 14.02 -9.84
C GLU A 14 12.80 15.47 -10.14
N GLN A 15 11.54 15.82 -9.95
CA GLN A 15 11.04 17.18 -10.12
C GLN A 15 11.76 18.16 -9.15
N ALA A 16 11.95 17.75 -7.89
CA ALA A 16 12.70 18.54 -6.92
C ALA A 16 14.14 18.77 -7.39
N ARG A 17 14.79 17.72 -7.90
CA ARG A 17 16.16 17.78 -8.41
C ARG A 17 16.27 18.76 -9.58
N GLU A 18 15.29 18.78 -10.48
CA GLU A 18 15.23 19.73 -11.61
C GLU A 18 15.15 21.19 -11.12
N GLN A 19 14.59 21.40 -9.93
CA GLN A 19 14.52 22.73 -9.29
C GLN A 19 15.76 23.02 -8.41
N GLY A 20 16.78 22.18 -8.47
CA GLY A 20 17.99 22.34 -7.67
C GLY A 20 17.82 21.98 -6.18
N ILE A 21 16.75 21.27 -5.84
CA ILE A 21 16.45 20.89 -4.45
C ILE A 21 16.97 19.46 -4.18
N ARG A 22 17.93 19.35 -3.25
CA ARG A 22 18.39 18.03 -2.79
C ARG A 22 17.36 17.43 -1.85
N THR A 23 16.94 16.21 -2.15
CA THR A 23 15.98 15.46 -1.34
C THR A 23 16.63 14.19 -0.78
N PHE A 24 16.23 13.82 0.42
CA PHE A 24 16.65 12.60 1.09
C PHE A 24 15.39 11.81 1.39
N CYS A 25 15.41 10.53 1.06
CA CYS A 25 14.31 9.61 1.33
C CYS A 25 14.70 8.72 2.50
N GLY A 26 13.75 8.43 3.37
CA GLY A 26 14.03 7.59 4.53
C GLY A 26 12.87 6.69 4.93
N TYR A 27 13.24 5.59 5.56
CA TYR A 27 12.33 4.65 6.19
C TYR A 27 12.53 4.71 7.70
N GLY A 28 11.44 4.74 8.43
CA GLY A 28 11.48 4.76 9.88
C GLY A 28 10.12 4.51 10.50
N LEU A 29 10.13 4.37 11.81
CA LEU A 29 8.94 4.02 12.59
C LEU A 29 8.97 4.81 13.90
N THR A 30 7.78 5.04 14.45
CA THR A 30 7.61 5.68 15.75
C THR A 30 8.40 4.95 16.84
N GLU A 31 8.42 3.63 16.76
CA GLU A 31 9.11 2.75 17.70
C GLU A 31 10.63 2.99 17.74
N PHE A 32 11.19 3.64 16.73
CA PHE A 32 12.63 3.96 16.64
C PHE A 32 12.90 5.47 16.64
N ALA A 33 11.96 6.24 17.16
CA ALA A 33 11.99 7.70 17.27
C ALA A 33 11.87 8.42 15.91
N SER A 34 12.25 7.84 14.81
CA SER A 34 12.09 8.35 13.45
C SER A 34 12.83 7.45 12.45
N THR A 35 13.83 8.00 11.76
CA THR A 35 14.48 7.40 10.60
C THR A 35 15.44 6.27 11.00
N VAL A 36 15.35 5.16 10.33
CA VAL A 36 16.18 3.97 10.48
C VAL A 36 17.13 3.81 9.29
N CYS A 37 16.60 3.94 8.07
CA CYS A 37 17.41 3.94 6.84
C CYS A 37 17.20 5.25 6.11
N ALA A 38 18.21 5.71 5.38
CA ALA A 38 18.07 6.90 4.54
C ALA A 38 19.12 6.93 3.43
N LYS A 39 18.78 7.68 2.38
CA LYS A 39 19.71 8.01 1.29
C LYS A 39 19.34 9.35 0.64
N GLU A 40 20.25 9.96 -0.08
CA GLU A 40 19.91 11.00 -1.03
C GLU A 40 19.16 10.36 -2.21
N ALA A 41 18.07 10.98 -2.65
CA ALA A 41 17.24 10.43 -3.72
C ALA A 41 18.03 10.34 -5.02
N ASP A 42 18.05 9.17 -5.63
CA ASP A 42 18.85 8.85 -6.82
C ASP A 42 18.00 8.19 -7.94
N GLY A 43 16.68 8.21 -7.79
CA GLY A 43 15.76 7.60 -8.76
C GLY A 43 15.49 6.12 -8.53
N ALA A 44 16.17 5.50 -7.56
CA ALA A 44 15.91 4.10 -7.22
C ALA A 44 14.87 4.01 -6.09
N PRO A 45 14.08 2.93 -6.04
CA PRO A 45 12.96 2.82 -5.08
C PRO A 45 13.37 2.41 -3.67
N ASP A 46 14.66 2.09 -3.46
CA ASP A 46 15.14 1.71 -2.12
C ASP A 46 15.17 2.91 -1.17
N VAL A 47 15.20 2.63 0.12
CA VAL A 47 15.24 3.64 1.18
C VAL A 47 16.66 3.82 1.76
N GLY A 48 17.65 3.31 1.05
CA GLY A 48 19.06 3.49 1.42
C GLY A 48 19.54 2.49 2.46
N SER A 49 20.62 2.88 3.12
CA SER A 49 21.33 2.06 4.12
C SER A 49 20.89 2.43 5.54
N ALA A 50 21.13 1.50 6.47
CA ALA A 50 20.88 1.76 7.88
C ALA A 50 21.76 2.92 8.37
N LEU A 51 21.15 3.81 9.13
CA LEU A 51 21.89 4.91 9.79
C LEU A 51 22.77 4.37 10.92
N PRO A 52 23.83 5.09 11.30
CA PRO A 52 24.67 4.67 12.43
C PRO A 52 23.84 4.38 13.68
N GLY A 53 24.17 3.28 14.36
CA GLY A 53 23.45 2.86 15.56
C GLY A 53 22.12 2.17 15.29
N ARG A 54 21.84 1.81 14.03
CA ARG A 54 20.66 1.02 13.63
C ARG A 54 21.15 -0.29 13.02
N ASP A 55 20.74 -1.41 13.58
CA ASP A 55 20.92 -2.72 12.98
C ASP A 55 19.64 -3.09 12.25
N VAL A 56 19.74 -3.46 11.00
CA VAL A 56 18.60 -3.85 10.17
C VAL A 56 18.91 -5.18 9.50
N GLN A 57 17.95 -6.09 9.52
CA GLN A 57 18.04 -7.35 8.79
C GLN A 57 16.68 -7.71 8.19
N VAL A 58 16.71 -8.57 7.18
CA VAL A 58 15.48 -9.12 6.59
C VAL A 58 15.45 -10.61 6.91
N VAL A 59 14.43 -11.04 7.62
CA VAL A 59 14.26 -12.43 8.06
C VAL A 59 12.94 -12.95 7.47
N ASN A 60 13.04 -13.94 6.59
CA ASN A 60 11.88 -14.50 5.88
C ASN A 60 11.02 -13.44 5.20
N GLY A 61 11.69 -12.41 4.63
CA GLY A 61 11.02 -11.31 3.92
C GLY A 61 10.50 -10.20 4.83
N GLU A 62 10.61 -10.33 6.15
CA GLU A 62 10.21 -9.29 7.11
C GLU A 62 11.41 -8.47 7.56
N VAL A 63 11.24 -7.15 7.62
CA VAL A 63 12.26 -6.24 8.12
C VAL A 63 12.27 -6.30 9.66
N TRP A 64 13.45 -6.55 10.21
CA TRP A 64 13.68 -6.58 11.67
C TRP A 64 14.71 -5.53 12.03
N ILE A 65 14.48 -4.81 13.12
CA ILE A 65 15.33 -3.67 13.53
C ILE A 65 15.73 -3.80 14.98
N ARG A 66 16.95 -3.36 15.27
CA ARG A 66 17.48 -3.21 16.63
C ARG A 66 18.26 -1.90 16.69
N ALA A 67 18.00 -1.06 17.70
CA ALA A 67 18.68 0.23 17.84
C ALA A 67 18.54 0.77 19.26
N GLU A 68 19.48 1.61 19.66
CA GLU A 68 19.42 2.29 20.96
C GLU A 68 18.27 3.30 21.05
N SER A 69 17.83 3.82 19.89
CA SER A 69 16.71 4.78 19.81
C SER A 69 15.34 4.11 19.95
N MET A 70 15.30 2.79 20.15
CA MET A 70 14.05 2.05 20.25
C MET A 70 13.26 2.44 21.49
N ALA A 71 11.94 2.57 21.35
CA ALA A 71 11.04 2.83 22.47
C ALA A 71 11.08 1.68 23.49
N ALA A 72 10.86 2.01 24.76
CA ALA A 72 10.89 1.01 25.83
C ALA A 72 9.75 -0.03 25.73
N GLY A 73 8.66 0.31 25.02
CA GLY A 73 7.52 -0.59 24.89
C GLY A 73 6.26 0.16 24.53
N TYR A 74 5.18 -0.58 24.34
CA TYR A 74 3.83 -0.01 24.19
C TYR A 74 3.18 0.10 25.57
N TRP A 75 2.67 1.28 25.90
CA TRP A 75 1.92 1.47 27.14
C TRP A 75 0.46 1.09 26.89
N ARG A 76 -0.01 0.08 27.62
CA ARG A 76 -1.39 -0.38 27.49
C ARG A 76 -1.92 -0.83 28.86
N ASP A 77 -3.06 -0.32 29.26
CA ASP A 77 -3.79 -0.72 30.48
C ASP A 77 -2.92 -0.68 31.75
N GLY A 78 -2.07 0.37 31.85
CA GLY A 78 -1.21 0.55 33.02
C GLY A 78 0.07 -0.29 33.01
N ALA A 79 0.36 -0.97 31.89
CA ALA A 79 1.56 -1.82 31.77
C ALA A 79 2.39 -1.47 30.54
N LEU A 80 3.68 -1.64 30.66
CA LEU A 80 4.61 -1.50 29.54
C LEU A 80 4.82 -2.88 28.90
N LEU A 81 4.37 -3.01 27.65
CA LEU A 81 4.49 -4.25 26.87
C LEU A 81 5.76 -4.19 26.03
N PRO A 82 6.67 -5.17 26.14
CA PRO A 82 7.94 -5.13 25.40
C PRO A 82 7.70 -5.21 23.88
N LEU A 83 8.56 -4.51 23.14
CA LEU A 83 8.51 -4.46 21.68
C LEU A 83 9.31 -5.59 21.02
N VAL A 84 10.28 -6.15 21.73
CA VAL A 84 11.32 -6.97 21.12
C VAL A 84 11.24 -8.44 21.58
N ASN A 85 11.84 -9.30 20.74
CA ASN A 85 12.05 -10.70 21.09
C ASN A 85 13.22 -10.83 22.09
N ALA A 86 13.53 -12.07 22.49
CA ALA A 86 14.60 -12.36 23.47
C ALA A 86 16.00 -11.91 23.01
N GLN A 87 16.21 -11.70 21.73
CA GLN A 87 17.48 -11.25 21.16
C GLN A 87 17.51 -9.73 20.90
N GLY A 88 16.50 -8.99 21.35
CA GLY A 88 16.45 -7.54 21.24
C GLY A 88 15.99 -7.01 19.86
N TRP A 89 15.42 -7.84 19.01
CA TRP A 89 14.96 -7.44 17.69
C TRP A 89 13.45 -7.15 17.68
N PHE A 90 13.09 -6.08 17.00
CA PHE A 90 11.71 -5.68 16.73
C PHE A 90 11.31 -6.15 15.32
N ALA A 91 10.25 -6.94 15.23
CA ALA A 91 9.66 -7.38 13.98
C ALA A 91 8.66 -6.32 13.51
N THR A 92 8.96 -5.64 12.41
CA THR A 92 8.22 -4.43 11.99
C THR A 92 6.88 -4.73 11.32
N ARG A 93 6.67 -5.93 10.85
CA ARG A 93 5.57 -6.33 9.95
C ARG A 93 5.66 -5.67 8.57
N ASP A 94 6.78 -5.02 8.25
CA ASP A 94 7.04 -4.54 6.89
C ASP A 94 7.80 -5.62 6.10
N ARG A 95 7.36 -5.86 4.88
CA ARG A 95 8.11 -6.71 3.95
C ARG A 95 9.22 -5.90 3.30
N GLY A 96 10.37 -6.53 3.16
CA GLY A 96 11.49 -5.85 2.53
C GLY A 96 12.51 -6.79 1.94
N GLU A 97 13.37 -6.23 1.13
CA GLU A 97 14.51 -6.92 0.54
C GLU A 97 15.78 -6.11 0.77
N TRP A 98 16.86 -6.80 1.05
CA TRP A 98 18.17 -6.19 1.25
C TRP A 98 19.03 -6.52 0.04
N HIS A 99 19.44 -5.50 -0.67
CA HIS A 99 20.26 -5.67 -1.88
C HIS A 99 21.38 -4.64 -1.90
N ASP A 100 22.63 -5.11 -2.01
CA ASP A 100 23.84 -4.27 -2.07
C ASP A 100 23.92 -3.22 -0.94
N GLY A 101 23.51 -3.61 0.28
CA GLY A 101 23.58 -2.73 1.44
C GLY A 101 22.46 -1.69 1.50
N ARG A 102 21.42 -1.84 0.69
CA ARG A 102 20.25 -0.96 0.65
C ARG A 102 18.97 -1.74 0.88
N LEU A 103 18.06 -1.14 1.60
CA LEU A 103 16.76 -1.73 1.92
C LEU A 103 15.69 -1.24 0.95
N THR A 104 14.92 -2.15 0.38
CA THR A 104 13.70 -1.82 -0.37
C THR A 104 12.50 -2.30 0.45
N ILE A 105 11.55 -1.42 0.71
CA ILE A 105 10.30 -1.76 1.38
C ILE A 105 9.28 -2.17 0.32
N LEU A 106 8.72 -3.36 0.46
CA LEU A 106 7.76 -3.92 -0.50
C LEU A 106 6.32 -3.64 -0.11
N GLY A 107 6.05 -3.49 1.19
CA GLY A 107 4.70 -3.24 1.73
C GLY A 107 4.57 -3.82 3.12
N ARG A 108 3.31 -3.92 3.61
CA ARG A 108 3.01 -4.49 4.93
C ARG A 108 2.68 -5.98 4.79
N MET A 109 3.21 -6.79 5.69
CA MET A 109 2.83 -8.23 5.74
C MET A 109 1.33 -8.41 5.98
N ASP A 110 0.76 -7.50 6.76
CA ASP A 110 -0.66 -7.55 7.12
C ASP A 110 -1.57 -7.23 5.93
N ASN A 111 -1.05 -6.57 4.89
CA ASN A 111 -1.82 -6.23 3.70
C ASN A 111 -1.78 -7.31 2.61
N LEU A 112 -0.84 -8.25 2.71
CA LEU A 112 -0.74 -9.34 1.73
C LEU A 112 -2.03 -10.18 1.73
N PHE A 113 -2.60 -10.40 0.56
CA PHE A 113 -3.75 -11.29 0.40
C PHE A 113 -3.53 -12.25 -0.77
N PHE A 114 -4.42 -13.21 -0.94
CA PHE A 114 -4.25 -14.27 -1.95
C PHE A 114 -5.43 -14.30 -2.92
N SER A 115 -5.10 -14.33 -4.22
CA SER A 115 -6.05 -14.45 -5.30
C SER A 115 -5.71 -15.70 -6.12
N GLY A 116 -6.57 -16.72 -6.08
CA GLY A 116 -6.34 -17.98 -6.79
C GLY A 116 -5.05 -18.70 -6.36
N GLY A 117 -4.63 -18.50 -5.11
CA GLY A 117 -3.39 -19.08 -4.58
C GLY A 117 -2.14 -18.23 -4.80
N GLU A 118 -2.23 -17.16 -5.59
CA GLU A 118 -1.12 -16.25 -5.83
C GLU A 118 -1.16 -15.09 -4.82
N GLY A 119 -0.01 -14.75 -4.25
CA GLY A 119 0.10 -13.66 -3.28
C GLY A 119 0.08 -12.29 -3.97
N ILE A 120 -0.80 -11.41 -3.51
CA ILE A 120 -0.88 -10.02 -3.99
C ILE A 120 -0.43 -9.08 -2.87
N GLN A 121 0.58 -8.27 -3.17
CA GLN A 121 1.00 -7.19 -2.29
C GLN A 121 0.37 -5.90 -2.82
N PRO A 122 -0.64 -5.34 -2.12
CA PRO A 122 -1.36 -4.15 -2.63
C PRO A 122 -0.43 -3.01 -3.01
N GLU A 123 0.57 -2.73 -2.19
CA GLU A 123 1.50 -1.62 -2.42
C GLU A 123 2.26 -1.76 -3.75
N ALA A 124 2.51 -2.97 -4.21
CA ALA A 124 3.15 -3.19 -5.52
C ALA A 124 2.23 -2.75 -6.67
N LEU A 125 0.95 -3.09 -6.56
CA LEU A 125 -0.05 -2.70 -7.56
C LEU A 125 -0.29 -1.18 -7.51
N GLU A 126 -0.38 -0.62 -6.30
CA GLU A 126 -0.57 0.82 -6.08
C GLU A 126 0.53 1.63 -6.76
N ARG A 127 1.80 1.19 -6.62
CA ARG A 127 2.92 1.84 -7.30
C ARG A 127 2.74 1.86 -8.81
N VAL A 128 2.36 0.72 -9.39
CA VAL A 128 2.16 0.64 -10.86
C VAL A 128 1.03 1.57 -11.29
N ILE A 129 -0.11 1.51 -10.59
CA ILE A 129 -1.29 2.34 -10.93
C ILE A 129 -0.94 3.84 -10.80
N ALA A 130 -0.19 4.22 -9.77
CA ALA A 130 0.21 5.60 -9.53
C ALA A 130 1.20 6.15 -10.58
N THR A 131 1.78 5.31 -11.46
CA THR A 131 2.58 5.82 -12.58
C THR A 131 1.71 6.38 -13.73
N HIS A 132 0.39 6.18 -13.67
CA HIS A 132 -0.51 6.80 -14.66
C HIS A 132 -0.51 8.32 -14.47
N PRO A 133 -0.30 9.12 -15.54
CA PRO A 133 -0.14 10.58 -15.39
C PRO A 133 -1.32 11.32 -14.75
N GLN A 134 -2.49 10.74 -14.80
CA GLN A 134 -3.71 11.38 -14.27
C GLN A 134 -4.16 10.76 -12.93
N VAL A 135 -3.38 9.84 -12.35
CA VAL A 135 -3.69 9.25 -11.03
C VAL A 135 -2.79 9.91 -9.99
N SER A 136 -3.40 10.60 -9.03
CA SER A 136 -2.67 11.24 -7.94
C SER A 136 -2.47 10.31 -6.74
N GLN A 137 -3.42 9.38 -6.51
CA GLN A 137 -3.30 8.35 -5.46
C GLN A 137 -4.01 7.07 -5.91
N ALA A 138 -3.48 5.95 -5.49
CA ALA A 138 -4.09 4.63 -5.72
C ALA A 138 -4.02 3.81 -4.43
N PHE A 139 -5.10 3.09 -4.16
CA PHE A 139 -5.18 2.11 -3.08
C PHE A 139 -5.73 0.82 -3.68
N VAL A 140 -5.18 -0.31 -3.24
CA VAL A 140 -5.67 -1.62 -3.65
C VAL A 140 -6.14 -2.38 -2.42
N VAL A 141 -7.35 -2.92 -2.49
CA VAL A 141 -7.96 -3.63 -1.37
C VAL A 141 -8.52 -4.97 -1.85
N PRO A 142 -8.52 -5.98 -0.98
CA PRO A 142 -9.11 -7.26 -1.34
C PRO A 142 -10.64 -7.20 -1.32
N LEU A 143 -11.26 -7.86 -2.29
CA LEU A 143 -12.69 -8.13 -2.35
C LEU A 143 -12.89 -9.64 -2.32
N ASP A 144 -13.74 -10.13 -1.46
CA ASP A 144 -14.01 -11.56 -1.37
C ASP A 144 -14.62 -12.07 -2.69
N ASP A 145 -14.16 -13.23 -3.14
CA ASP A 145 -14.52 -13.84 -4.42
C ASP A 145 -14.71 -15.35 -4.22
N ALA A 146 -15.83 -15.88 -4.70
CA ALA A 146 -16.21 -17.28 -4.48
C ALA A 146 -15.28 -18.28 -5.18
N GLU A 147 -14.63 -17.88 -6.27
CA GLU A 147 -13.75 -18.75 -7.05
C GLU A 147 -12.28 -18.59 -6.67
N TYR A 148 -11.85 -17.33 -6.46
CA TYR A 148 -10.43 -16.99 -6.26
C TYR A 148 -10.07 -16.71 -4.81
N GLY A 149 -11.03 -16.78 -3.89
CA GLY A 149 -10.85 -16.39 -2.50
C GLY A 149 -10.93 -14.88 -2.34
N GLN A 150 -9.99 -14.15 -2.92
CA GLN A 150 -10.02 -12.68 -2.95
C GLN A 150 -9.54 -12.16 -4.31
N ARG A 151 -10.05 -10.98 -4.70
CA ARG A 151 -9.64 -10.31 -5.93
C ARG A 151 -9.26 -8.85 -5.62
N PRO A 152 -8.26 -8.29 -6.31
CA PRO A 152 -7.90 -6.88 -6.09
C PRO A 152 -8.95 -5.92 -6.65
N VAL A 153 -9.22 -4.85 -5.89
CA VAL A 153 -10.05 -3.71 -6.31
C VAL A 153 -9.21 -2.44 -6.14
N ALA A 154 -9.18 -1.59 -7.16
CA ALA A 154 -8.47 -0.33 -7.10
C ALA A 154 -9.42 0.81 -6.73
N VAL A 155 -8.99 1.63 -5.76
CA VAL A 155 -9.65 2.90 -5.40
C VAL A 155 -8.66 4.00 -5.75
N VAL A 156 -9.04 4.90 -6.67
CA VAL A 156 -8.10 5.88 -7.22
C VAL A 156 -8.59 7.31 -7.02
N GLU A 157 -7.64 8.20 -6.74
CA GLU A 157 -7.86 9.63 -6.86
C GLU A 157 -7.20 10.07 -8.18
N CYS A 158 -7.98 10.74 -9.00
CA CYS A 158 -7.52 11.18 -10.32
C CYS A 158 -7.68 12.68 -10.49
N GLU A 159 -6.93 13.23 -11.45
CA GLU A 159 -7.10 14.61 -11.90
C GLU A 159 -8.53 14.84 -12.42
N PRO A 160 -9.07 16.05 -12.25
CA PRO A 160 -10.42 16.36 -12.75
C PRO A 160 -10.56 16.06 -14.25
N GLY A 161 -11.63 15.37 -14.61
CA GLY A 161 -11.92 15.01 -16.00
C GLY A 161 -11.30 13.69 -16.46
N THR A 162 -10.58 12.99 -15.60
CA THR A 162 -10.02 11.68 -15.94
C THR A 162 -11.12 10.63 -16.07
N ASP A 163 -11.08 9.88 -17.16
CA ASP A 163 -11.99 8.76 -17.38
C ASP A 163 -11.40 7.49 -16.77
N ILE A 164 -11.84 7.14 -15.58
CA ILE A 164 -11.31 5.96 -14.86
C ILE A 164 -11.65 4.64 -15.53
N THR A 165 -12.61 4.63 -16.49
CA THR A 165 -12.93 3.40 -17.24
C THR A 165 -11.82 2.98 -18.20
N LEU A 166 -10.85 3.84 -18.45
CA LEU A 166 -9.70 3.53 -19.30
C LEU A 166 -8.52 2.90 -18.52
N LEU A 167 -8.54 3.00 -17.19
CA LEU A 167 -7.46 2.47 -16.35
C LEU A 167 -7.30 0.94 -16.44
N PRO A 168 -8.39 0.13 -16.57
CA PRO A 168 -8.23 -1.30 -16.78
C PRO A 168 -7.37 -1.66 -18.00
N GLU A 169 -7.58 -0.96 -19.11
CA GLU A 169 -6.78 -1.18 -20.33
C GLU A 169 -5.32 -0.75 -20.11
N TRP A 170 -5.13 0.36 -19.41
CA TRP A 170 -3.79 0.91 -19.17
C TRP A 170 -2.92 -0.04 -18.32
N VAL A 171 -3.49 -0.77 -17.35
CA VAL A 171 -2.71 -1.72 -16.54
C VAL A 171 -2.42 -3.04 -17.25
N GLN A 172 -3.08 -3.32 -18.37
CA GLN A 172 -2.77 -4.52 -19.16
C GLN A 172 -1.33 -4.45 -19.65
N GLY A 173 -0.59 -5.54 -19.47
CA GLY A 173 0.83 -5.61 -19.79
C GLY A 173 1.77 -5.00 -18.74
N ARG A 174 1.22 -4.30 -17.74
CA ARG A 174 2.00 -3.75 -16.61
C ARG A 174 1.81 -4.57 -15.34
N LEU A 175 0.63 -5.19 -15.18
CA LEU A 175 0.29 -6.08 -14.07
C LEU A 175 -0.03 -7.47 -14.61
N ALA A 176 0.36 -8.50 -13.89
CA ALA A 176 -0.01 -9.87 -14.21
C ALA A 176 -1.55 -10.02 -14.14
N ARG A 177 -2.09 -10.99 -14.88
CA ARG A 177 -3.56 -11.13 -14.98
C ARG A 177 -4.26 -11.25 -13.62
N PHE A 178 -3.67 -11.98 -12.68
CA PHE A 178 -4.26 -12.17 -11.35
C PHE A 178 -4.16 -10.90 -10.47
N GLU A 179 -3.24 -9.99 -10.81
CA GLU A 179 -3.01 -8.73 -10.13
C GLU A 179 -3.93 -7.60 -10.63
N GLN A 180 -4.53 -7.76 -11.81
CA GLN A 180 -5.34 -6.69 -12.40
C GLN A 180 -6.62 -6.48 -11.58
N PRO A 181 -6.90 -5.25 -11.13
CA PRO A 181 -8.12 -4.97 -10.37
C PRO A 181 -9.39 -5.33 -11.14
N VAL A 182 -10.31 -6.04 -10.47
CA VAL A 182 -11.59 -6.43 -11.06
C VAL A 182 -12.60 -5.30 -11.01
N HIS A 183 -12.41 -4.34 -10.11
CA HIS A 183 -13.23 -3.11 -10.04
C HIS A 183 -12.33 -1.90 -9.85
N TRP A 184 -12.80 -0.77 -10.35
CA TRP A 184 -12.14 0.52 -10.24
C TRP A 184 -13.14 1.52 -9.66
N LEU A 185 -12.77 2.16 -8.55
CA LEU A 185 -13.62 3.08 -7.82
C LEU A 185 -12.91 4.43 -7.69
N ALA A 186 -13.66 5.52 -7.87
CA ALA A 186 -13.14 6.84 -7.54
C ALA A 186 -13.06 6.99 -6.02
N LEU A 187 -11.99 7.59 -5.53
CA LEU A 187 -11.86 7.87 -4.09
C LEU A 187 -12.92 8.91 -3.69
N PRO A 188 -13.83 8.57 -2.77
CA PRO A 188 -14.85 9.53 -2.33
C PRO A 188 -14.21 10.78 -1.69
N SER A 189 -14.76 11.96 -1.99
CA SER A 189 -14.23 13.24 -1.50
C SER A 189 -14.14 13.30 0.03
N GLU A 190 -15.06 12.62 0.71
CA GLU A 190 -15.11 12.58 2.18
C GLU A 190 -13.95 11.78 2.78
N LEU A 191 -13.30 10.95 1.98
CA LEU A 191 -12.15 10.14 2.39
C LEU A 191 -10.81 10.78 1.99
N LYS A 192 -10.86 11.92 1.33
CA LYS A 192 -9.68 12.69 0.94
C LYS A 192 -9.13 13.46 2.13
N ASN A 193 -8.39 12.78 2.98
CA ASN A 193 -7.71 13.44 4.11
C ASN A 193 -6.25 13.66 3.75
N GLY A 194 -5.82 14.88 3.85
CA GLY A 194 -4.45 15.26 3.49
C GLY A 194 -3.40 14.49 4.25
N GLY A 195 -2.76 13.60 3.58
CA GLY A 195 -1.45 13.15 3.96
C GLY A 195 -1.31 11.83 4.70
N UNK A 196 -2.03 11.09 4.72
CA UNK A 196 -1.69 9.85 5.21
C UNK A 196 -2.61 8.85 4.65
N UNK A 197 -2.20 8.50 4.10
CA UNK A 197 -2.90 7.62 3.53
C UNK A 197 -3.47 6.55 4.27
N UNK A 198 -3.64 6.69 5.00
CA UNK A 198 -4.31 5.79 5.63
C UNK A 198 -5.69 5.90 5.17
N LEU A 199 -6.03 5.00 4.55
CA LEU A 199 -7.47 4.82 4.45
C LEU A 199 -8.07 4.87 5.86
N PRO A 200 -9.23 5.49 6.04
CA PRO A 200 -9.84 5.59 7.37
C PRO A 200 -9.90 4.22 8.06
N PRO A 201 -9.79 4.18 9.39
CA PRO A 201 -9.99 2.92 10.13
C PRO A 201 -11.33 2.28 9.70
N GLY A 202 -11.27 1.06 9.22
CA GLY A 202 -12.43 0.34 8.68
C GLY A 202 -12.39 0.08 7.18
N VAL A 203 -11.48 0.72 6.44
CA VAL A 203 -11.29 0.40 5.02
C VAL A 203 -10.21 -0.67 4.81
N LYS A 204 -9.33 -0.84 5.79
CA LYS A 204 -8.31 -1.92 5.81
C LYS A 204 -8.59 -2.99 6.88
N ALA A 205 -9.79 -3.07 7.42
CA ALA A 205 -10.06 -4.06 8.46
C ALA A 205 -10.25 -5.46 7.87
N VAL A 206 -9.38 -6.35 8.29
CA VAL A 206 -9.48 -7.78 8.02
C VAL A 206 -10.81 -8.30 8.62
N GLY A 207 -11.68 -8.85 7.79
CA GLY A 207 -12.83 -9.61 8.26
C GLY A 207 -14.23 -9.08 7.99
N GLN A 208 -14.37 -7.86 7.44
CA GLN A 208 -15.65 -7.42 6.83
C GLN A 208 -15.31 -6.54 5.64
N CYS A 209 -15.81 -6.91 4.48
CA CYS A 209 -15.47 -6.24 3.24
C CYS A 209 -15.96 -4.78 3.25
N PRO A 210 -15.08 -3.78 3.46
CA PRO A 210 -15.53 -2.38 3.49
C PRO A 210 -15.98 -1.89 2.12
N ILE A 211 -15.60 -2.61 1.07
CA ILE A 211 -15.93 -2.29 -0.32
C ILE A 211 -17.41 -2.48 -0.58
N GLU A 212 -18.05 -3.51 -0.02
CA GLU A 212 -19.51 -3.67 -0.16
C GLU A 212 -20.23 -2.45 0.42
N GLY A 213 -19.75 -1.94 1.53
CA GLY A 213 -20.23 -0.69 2.11
C GLY A 213 -19.94 0.53 1.24
N LEU A 214 -18.76 0.57 0.62
CA LEU A 214 -18.38 1.63 -0.32
C LEU A 214 -19.21 1.53 -1.61
N ILE A 215 -19.35 0.34 -2.18
CA ILE A 215 -20.16 0.09 -3.37
C ILE A 215 -21.64 0.42 -3.08
N SER A 216 -22.13 0.03 -1.91
CA SER A 216 -23.51 0.29 -1.49
C SER A 216 -23.79 1.78 -1.23
N ARG A 217 -22.81 2.48 -0.59
CA ARG A 217 -22.96 3.92 -0.27
C ARG A 217 -22.70 4.84 -1.45
N TYR A 218 -21.86 4.40 -2.40
CA TYR A 218 -21.42 5.25 -3.50
C TYR A 218 -21.56 4.51 -4.84
N PRO A 219 -22.79 4.15 -5.25
CA PRO A 219 -23.00 3.38 -6.49
C PRO A 219 -22.50 4.13 -7.74
N ALA A 220 -22.48 5.46 -7.70
CA ALA A 220 -21.98 6.28 -8.80
C ALA A 220 -20.45 6.27 -8.93
N ALA A 221 -19.72 5.78 -7.90
CA ALA A 221 -18.26 5.66 -7.94
C ALA A 221 -17.80 4.37 -8.63
N VAL A 222 -18.73 3.44 -8.90
CA VAL A 222 -18.43 2.17 -9.56
C VAL A 222 -18.46 2.38 -11.07
N CYS A 223 -17.30 2.42 -11.70
CA CYS A 223 -17.24 2.34 -13.15
C CYS A 223 -17.47 0.90 -13.58
N ALA A 224 -18.43 0.72 -14.49
CA ALA A 224 -18.74 -0.59 -15.05
C ALA A 224 -17.48 -1.21 -15.66
N GLY A 225 -16.89 -2.10 -14.93
CA GLY A 225 -15.78 -2.89 -15.45
C GLY A 225 -16.25 -3.78 -16.58
N VAL A 226 -15.36 -3.96 -17.50
CA VAL A 226 -15.41 -4.80 -18.70
C VAL A 226 -16.41 -5.95 -18.63
N GLY A 227 -17.29 -5.97 -19.62
CA GLY A 227 -18.37 -6.93 -19.75
C GLY A 227 -17.99 -8.39 -19.56
N GLY A 228 -18.48 -8.93 -18.48
CA GLY A 228 -18.64 -10.35 -18.29
C GLY A 228 -20.12 -10.62 -18.10
N SER A 229 -20.74 -11.19 -19.11
CA SER A 229 -22.13 -11.60 -19.08
C SER A 229 -22.38 -12.57 -17.91
N SER A 230 -22.97 -12.07 -16.86
CA SER A 230 -23.60 -12.92 -15.86
C SER A 230 -25.08 -12.59 -15.87
N ALA A 231 -25.84 -13.36 -16.61
CA ALA A 231 -27.27 -13.31 -16.54
C ALA A 231 -27.75 -13.75 -15.15
N ALA A 232 -28.38 -12.87 -14.45
CA ALA A 232 -29.04 -13.22 -13.19
C ALA A 232 -30.14 -14.27 -13.44
N PRO A 233 -30.20 -15.31 -12.58
CA PRO A 233 -31.32 -16.28 -12.74
C PRO A 233 -32.64 -15.60 -12.39
N ALA A 234 -33.58 -15.71 -13.31
CA ALA A 234 -34.93 -15.21 -13.12
C ALA A 234 -35.62 -15.90 -11.93
N ALA A 235 -36.13 -15.10 -11.03
CA ALA A 235 -36.90 -15.62 -9.90
C ALA A 235 -38.17 -16.29 -10.46
N ARG A 236 -38.29 -17.60 -10.27
CA ARG A 236 -39.52 -18.34 -10.56
C ARG A 236 -40.55 -17.98 -9.50
N GLN A 237 -41.61 -17.30 -9.93
CA GLN A 237 -42.82 -17.23 -9.13
C GLN A 237 -43.59 -18.55 -9.35
N SER A 238 -43.84 -19.24 -8.27
CA SER A 238 -44.73 -20.41 -8.29
C SER A 238 -46.14 -19.98 -7.88
N PRO A 239 -47.19 -20.65 -8.41
CA PRO A 239 -48.58 -20.27 -8.20
C PRO A 239 -49.08 -20.49 -6.77
#